data_c78fd9a0679e786f1e946ae02f8e6521
#
_entry.id   c78fd9a0679e786f1e946ae02f8e6521
#
_cell.length_a   1.000
_cell.length_b   1.000
_cell.length_c   1.000
_cell.angle_alpha   90.00
_cell.angle_beta   90.00
_cell.angle_gamma   90.00
#
_symmetry.space_group_name_H-M   'P 1'
#
loop_
_entity.id
_entity.type
_entity.pdbx_description
1 polymer ?
#
loop_
_entity_poly.entity_id
_entity_poly.type
_entity_poly.pdbx_seq_one_letter_code
_entity_poly.pdbx_strand_id
1 'polypeptide(L)'
;MNTQMKEYRKATLRLAYLLTLMLWTGSCIDMDINRNPYETTQDELMRENHIIGSSLKSMEALVVPTQEHLYQFVEAMCGGAYGRYFGETRVGWTEKYSTYNPKSDWLKASFSDPISEMYPSYRDIINRTNDPVALAFAKILRVAIMHRSTDMFGPIPYTKVLGDKTEGNGLSAPYDSQEEVYVAMFKELEEADKALKENLGLSAEGFKKLDNLYYGDVRKWYKYLHSLQLRMAMRIVYVKPELTREIAEKAVAAGVIENNEDNAQLHVEENRSALCFNDWKDYRIAAEIVSYMQGYNDPRLEKYFTQGKYQDDTDYYGLRIGILPSKVTDDELIQTYSNRLMTANDTYMWMTAAEVTFLRAEGALRGWAMSGDAQQLYEKAITLSFEQWGASGASGYSQNKTLVPGAYKDPRGTYSAQSPSSITIAWNEDKENTRFEENLERIITQKWIAMFPLGIEAWCEHRRTGYPKFLPIMDNKGVGITNLTLGIRRLSYPAEEYQLNAENMLGALRKLNGEDNGATRLWWDCNPNVK
;
A
#
# COMPACT_ATOMS: atom_id res chain seq x y z
N MET A 1 7.12 -43.48 -83.95
CA MET A 1 7.69 -44.00 -82.69
C MET A 1 8.71 -43.03 -82.04
N ASN A 2 9.28 -42.08 -82.76
CA ASN A 2 10.33 -41.21 -82.20
C ASN A 2 9.87 -39.92 -81.56
N THR A 3 8.64 -39.48 -81.82
CA THR A 3 8.12 -38.20 -81.26
C THR A 3 7.52 -38.38 -79.90
N GLN A 4 6.82 -39.45 -79.60
CA GLN A 4 6.24 -39.76 -78.30
C GLN A 4 7.31 -40.04 -77.24
N MET A 5 8.41 -40.69 -77.59
CA MET A 5 9.51 -40.93 -76.67
C MET A 5 10.29 -39.67 -76.31
N LYS A 6 10.30 -38.62 -77.12
CA LYS A 6 10.89 -37.32 -76.84
C LYS A 6 10.00 -36.52 -75.84
N GLU A 7 8.71 -36.62 -75.96
CA GLU A 7 7.75 -35.99 -75.07
C GLU A 7 7.79 -36.65 -73.69
N TYR A 8 7.84 -37.97 -73.60
CA TYR A 8 8.00 -38.69 -72.31
C TYR A 8 9.30 -38.33 -71.58
N ARG A 9 10.42 -38.21 -72.32
CA ARG A 9 11.73 -37.80 -71.77
C ARG A 9 11.69 -36.35 -71.26
N LYS A 10 10.98 -35.44 -71.91
CA LYS A 10 10.80 -34.06 -71.43
C LYS A 10 9.91 -33.97 -70.19
N ALA A 11 8.86 -34.79 -70.13
CA ALA A 11 7.97 -34.84 -68.98
C ALA A 11 8.69 -35.43 -67.77
N THR A 12 9.47 -36.50 -67.88
CA THR A 12 10.27 -37.07 -66.79
C THR A 12 11.37 -36.14 -66.32
N LEU A 13 12.04 -35.39 -67.20
CA LEU A 13 13.04 -34.40 -66.85
C LEU A 13 12.39 -33.19 -66.11
N ARG A 14 11.20 -32.74 -66.49
CA ARG A 14 10.45 -31.69 -65.78
C ARG A 14 9.98 -32.16 -64.45
N LEU A 15 9.51 -33.39 -64.29
CA LEU A 15 9.10 -33.97 -63.03
C LEU A 15 10.29 -34.15 -62.06
N ALA A 16 11.46 -34.61 -62.59
CA ALA A 16 12.68 -34.69 -61.78
C ALA A 16 13.20 -33.32 -61.33
N TYR A 17 13.07 -32.28 -62.18
CA TYR A 17 13.46 -30.93 -61.86
C TYR A 17 12.53 -30.30 -60.81
N LEU A 18 11.20 -30.57 -60.86
CA LEU A 18 10.22 -30.17 -59.88
C LEU A 18 10.45 -30.89 -58.55
N LEU A 19 10.75 -32.18 -58.53
CA LEU A 19 11.10 -32.95 -57.36
C LEU A 19 12.40 -32.48 -56.69
N THR A 20 13.43 -32.13 -57.48
CA THR A 20 14.67 -31.54 -56.96
C THR A 20 14.43 -30.11 -56.37
N LEU A 21 13.57 -29.30 -57.02
CA LEU A 21 13.21 -28.00 -56.50
C LEU A 21 12.44 -28.12 -55.18
N MET A 22 11.51 -29.08 -55.05
CA MET A 22 10.78 -29.34 -53.79
C MET A 22 11.69 -29.87 -52.67
N LEU A 23 12.74 -30.60 -52.99
CA LEU A 23 13.74 -31.03 -52.00
C LEU A 23 14.65 -29.90 -51.54
N TRP A 24 14.85 -28.87 -52.37
CA TRP A 24 15.63 -27.68 -51.98
C TRP A 24 14.83 -26.66 -51.20
N THR A 25 13.51 -26.62 -51.34
CA THR A 25 12.64 -25.72 -50.54
C THR A 25 12.25 -26.31 -49.20
N GLY A 26 12.48 -27.62 -48.97
CA GLY A 26 12.24 -28.31 -47.70
C GLY A 26 13.36 -28.17 -46.65
N SER A 27 14.50 -27.54 -47.03
CA SER A 27 15.71 -27.49 -46.17
C SER A 27 15.83 -26.27 -45.27
N CYS A 28 14.79 -25.42 -45.18
CA CYS A 28 14.87 -24.21 -44.35
C CYS A 28 13.67 -24.04 -43.41
N ILE A 29 13.18 -25.15 -42.84
CA ILE A 29 12.31 -25.04 -41.66
C ILE A 29 13.02 -25.74 -40.50
N ASP A 30 14.24 -25.32 -40.27
CA ASP A 30 14.82 -25.53 -38.93
C ASP A 30 14.35 -24.33 -38.08
N MET A 31 13.31 -24.56 -37.30
CA MET A 31 12.78 -23.53 -36.40
C MET A 31 13.81 -23.13 -35.33
N ASP A 32 14.87 -23.89 -35.16
CA ASP A 32 15.96 -23.60 -34.23
C ASP A 32 16.94 -22.53 -34.75
N ILE A 33 17.00 -22.27 -36.07
CA ILE A 33 17.85 -21.19 -36.63
C ILE A 33 17.35 -19.80 -36.26
N ASN A 34 16.07 -19.64 -35.99
CA ASN A 34 15.47 -18.37 -35.57
C ASN A 34 15.31 -18.21 -34.04
N ARG A 35 15.80 -19.17 -33.25
CA ARG A 35 15.84 -19.01 -31.80
C ARG A 35 17.09 -18.22 -31.43
N ASN A 36 16.87 -17.16 -30.65
CA ASN A 36 17.94 -16.44 -29.98
C ASN A 36 18.62 -17.42 -28.99
N PRO A 37 19.91 -17.80 -29.17
CA PRO A 37 20.58 -18.77 -28.30
C PRO A 37 20.73 -18.26 -26.87
N TYR A 38 20.43 -16.98 -26.60
CA TYR A 38 20.42 -16.37 -25.30
C TYR A 38 18.99 -16.21 -24.71
N GLU A 39 17.97 -16.67 -25.44
CA GLU A 39 16.60 -16.64 -25.00
C GLU A 39 16.30 -17.91 -24.19
N THR A 40 15.88 -17.72 -22.94
CA THR A 40 15.50 -18.83 -22.07
C THR A 40 14.31 -19.57 -22.65
N THR A 41 14.41 -20.89 -22.80
CA THR A 41 13.31 -21.71 -23.32
C THR A 41 12.15 -21.78 -22.33
N GLN A 42 10.94 -22.06 -22.82
CA GLN A 42 9.75 -22.27 -21.96
C GLN A 42 10.01 -23.35 -20.89
N ASP A 43 10.68 -24.46 -21.26
CA ASP A 43 11.00 -25.54 -20.33
C ASP A 43 12.02 -25.13 -19.27
N GLU A 44 12.99 -24.28 -19.61
CA GLU A 44 13.94 -23.70 -18.66
C GLU A 44 13.25 -22.69 -17.73
N LEU A 45 12.37 -21.84 -18.28
CA LEU A 45 11.55 -20.92 -17.50
C LEU A 45 10.66 -21.67 -16.49
N MET A 46 10.09 -22.81 -16.89
CA MET A 46 9.24 -23.63 -16.02
C MET A 46 10.05 -24.44 -15.00
N ARG A 47 11.24 -24.95 -15.35
CA ARG A 47 12.10 -25.74 -14.42
C ARG A 47 12.53 -24.94 -13.19
N GLU A 48 12.77 -23.66 -13.32
CA GLU A 48 13.21 -22.80 -12.21
C GLU A 48 12.06 -22.02 -11.55
N ASN A 49 10.79 -22.35 -11.82
CA ASN A 49 9.63 -21.55 -11.43
C ASN A 49 9.73 -20.06 -11.84
N HIS A 50 10.51 -19.79 -12.89
CA HIS A 50 10.90 -18.43 -13.25
C HIS A 50 9.68 -17.57 -13.64
N ILE A 51 8.75 -18.11 -14.42
CA ILE A 51 7.53 -17.38 -14.81
C ILE A 51 6.69 -17.06 -13.58
N ILE A 52 6.48 -18.07 -12.71
CA ILE A 52 5.71 -17.91 -11.47
C ILE A 52 6.37 -16.87 -10.55
N GLY A 53 7.67 -16.99 -10.35
CA GLY A 53 8.42 -16.08 -9.53
C GLY A 53 8.47 -14.65 -10.09
N SER A 54 8.56 -14.48 -11.42
CA SER A 54 8.48 -13.16 -12.06
C SER A 54 7.11 -12.53 -11.88
N SER A 55 6.03 -13.31 -11.97
CA SER A 55 4.67 -12.84 -11.71
C SER A 55 4.47 -12.46 -10.23
N LEU A 56 5.02 -13.24 -9.28
CA LEU A 56 5.02 -12.88 -7.85
C LEU A 56 5.78 -11.57 -7.61
N LYS A 57 6.98 -11.43 -8.16
CA LYS A 57 7.79 -10.20 -8.07
C LYS A 57 7.06 -8.98 -8.64
N SER A 58 6.33 -9.13 -9.75
CA SER A 58 5.50 -8.06 -10.31
C SER A 58 4.37 -7.65 -9.37
N MET A 59 3.74 -8.62 -8.68
CA MET A 59 2.72 -8.34 -7.68
C MET A 59 3.31 -7.69 -6.42
N GLU A 60 4.49 -8.13 -5.96
CA GLU A 60 5.19 -7.49 -4.83
C GLU A 60 5.41 -6.00 -5.10
N ALA A 61 5.80 -5.63 -6.31
CA ALA A 61 6.04 -4.25 -6.70
C ALA A 61 4.81 -3.33 -6.65
N LEU A 62 3.60 -3.89 -6.46
CA LEU A 62 2.32 -3.16 -6.42
C LEU A 62 1.75 -3.00 -5.01
N VAL A 63 2.21 -3.74 -4.00
CA VAL A 63 1.70 -3.62 -2.62
C VAL A 63 1.93 -2.22 -2.07
N VAL A 64 3.18 -1.74 -2.13
CA VAL A 64 3.55 -0.33 -2.09
C VAL A 64 4.24 -0.07 -3.43
N PRO A 65 3.67 0.73 -4.32
CA PRO A 65 4.19 0.87 -5.68
C PRO A 65 5.67 1.22 -5.72
N THR A 66 6.46 0.45 -6.49
CA THR A 66 7.90 0.69 -6.63
C THR A 66 8.23 1.56 -7.83
N GLN A 67 7.33 1.64 -8.82
CA GLN A 67 7.46 2.57 -9.94
C GLN A 67 7.25 4.00 -9.44
N GLU A 68 8.15 4.92 -9.75
CA GLU A 68 8.24 6.25 -9.16
C GLU A 68 6.98 7.09 -9.32
N HIS A 69 6.31 7.08 -10.48
CA HIS A 69 5.09 7.85 -10.69
C HIS A 69 3.89 7.24 -9.96
N LEU A 70 3.76 5.91 -9.93
CA LEU A 70 2.72 5.26 -9.12
C LEU A 70 2.93 5.54 -7.63
N TYR A 71 4.18 5.44 -7.16
CA TYR A 71 4.53 5.82 -5.78
C TYR A 71 4.19 7.29 -5.51
N GLN A 72 4.51 8.17 -6.44
CA GLN A 72 4.21 9.59 -6.35
C GLN A 72 2.72 9.84 -6.08
N PHE A 73 1.85 9.28 -6.92
CA PHE A 73 0.41 9.55 -6.80
C PHE A 73 -0.23 8.85 -5.61
N VAL A 74 0.17 7.61 -5.32
CA VAL A 74 -0.44 6.80 -4.26
C VAL A 74 0.11 7.15 -2.87
N GLU A 75 1.43 7.06 -2.70
CA GLU A 75 2.04 7.17 -1.37
C GLU A 75 2.42 8.61 -1.02
N ALA A 76 3.12 9.31 -1.93
CA ALA A 76 3.64 10.62 -1.59
C ALA A 76 2.58 11.72 -1.62
N MET A 77 1.68 11.70 -2.61
CA MET A 77 0.63 12.72 -2.74
C MET A 77 -0.65 12.32 -1.99
N CYS A 78 -1.29 11.21 -2.35
CA CYS A 78 -2.54 10.80 -1.70
C CYS A 78 -2.31 10.43 -0.23
N GLY A 79 -1.52 9.39 0.01
CA GLY A 79 -1.21 8.92 1.35
C GLY A 79 -0.53 9.99 2.20
N GLY A 80 0.43 10.70 1.61
CA GLY A 80 1.17 11.76 2.29
C GLY A 80 0.27 12.91 2.76
N ALA A 81 -0.58 13.45 1.89
CA ALA A 81 -1.47 14.54 2.25
C ALA A 81 -2.56 14.10 3.25
N TYR A 82 -3.19 12.95 3.02
CA TYR A 82 -4.32 12.51 3.86
C TYR A 82 -3.88 11.88 5.18
N GLY A 83 -2.72 11.19 5.18
CA GLY A 83 -2.07 10.69 6.39
C GLY A 83 -1.24 11.73 7.14
N ARG A 84 -1.16 12.97 6.62
CA ARG A 84 -0.41 14.10 7.22
C ARG A 84 1.08 13.86 7.36
N TYR A 85 1.67 13.18 6.39
CA TYR A 85 3.11 12.99 6.30
C TYR A 85 3.80 13.95 5.34
N PHE A 86 3.12 14.30 4.22
CA PHE A 86 3.68 15.18 3.20
C PHE A 86 2.68 16.23 2.73
N GLY A 87 3.18 17.41 2.37
CA GLY A 87 2.43 18.47 1.71
C GLY A 87 3.07 18.82 0.37
N GLU A 88 2.24 19.14 -0.65
CA GLU A 88 2.70 19.49 -2.00
C GLU A 88 3.30 20.88 -2.03
N THR A 89 4.45 21.03 -2.72
CA THR A 89 5.18 22.28 -2.88
C THR A 89 4.83 23.03 -4.17
N ARG A 90 4.08 22.43 -5.08
CA ARG A 90 3.74 22.99 -6.40
C ARG A 90 2.61 23.99 -6.31
N VAL A 91 2.97 25.27 -6.19
CA VAL A 91 2.00 26.37 -6.03
C VAL A 91 1.09 26.56 -7.25
N GLY A 92 1.59 26.27 -8.45
CA GLY A 92 0.85 26.40 -9.71
C GLY A 92 -0.19 25.30 -9.97
N TRP A 93 -0.20 24.22 -9.20
CA TRP A 93 -1.21 23.18 -9.37
C TRP A 93 -2.55 23.63 -8.79
N THR A 94 -3.59 23.63 -9.62
CA THR A 94 -4.96 24.01 -9.22
C THR A 94 -5.75 22.84 -8.65
N GLU A 95 -5.39 21.62 -9.02
CA GLU A 95 -5.95 20.36 -8.53
C GLU A 95 -4.89 19.62 -7.73
N LYS A 96 -5.19 19.28 -6.47
CA LYS A 96 -4.24 18.69 -5.51
C LYS A 96 -4.94 17.75 -4.54
N TYR A 97 -4.18 16.76 -4.03
CA TYR A 97 -4.66 15.97 -2.90
C TYR A 97 -4.79 16.84 -1.63
N SER A 98 -3.85 17.74 -1.38
CA SER A 98 -3.85 18.60 -0.18
C SER A 98 -5.03 19.58 -0.10
N THR A 99 -5.69 19.86 -1.23
CA THR A 99 -6.92 20.66 -1.30
C THR A 99 -8.18 19.83 -1.55
N TYR A 100 -8.08 18.50 -1.44
CA TYR A 100 -9.18 17.52 -1.60
C TYR A 100 -9.81 17.48 -2.99
N ASN A 101 -9.12 17.96 -4.02
CA ASN A 101 -9.57 17.94 -5.41
C ASN A 101 -8.50 17.41 -6.37
N PRO A 102 -8.00 16.17 -6.17
CA PRO A 102 -6.97 15.62 -7.05
C PRO A 102 -7.46 15.48 -8.49
N LYS A 103 -6.54 15.56 -9.47
CA LYS A 103 -6.85 15.27 -10.88
C LYS A 103 -7.37 13.85 -11.03
N SER A 104 -8.40 13.70 -11.86
CA SER A 104 -8.98 12.38 -12.14
C SER A 104 -7.94 11.38 -12.70
N ASP A 105 -7.01 11.84 -13.54
CA ASP A 105 -5.96 10.98 -14.08
C ASP A 105 -5.01 10.44 -12.99
N TRP A 106 -4.79 11.17 -11.91
CA TRP A 106 -3.97 10.70 -10.79
C TRP A 106 -4.64 9.60 -9.97
N LEU A 107 -5.97 9.55 -9.99
CA LEU A 107 -6.76 8.52 -9.27
C LEU A 107 -6.59 7.14 -9.89
N LYS A 108 -6.21 7.06 -11.19
CA LYS A 108 -5.93 5.80 -11.88
C LYS A 108 -4.84 4.99 -11.18
N ALA A 109 -3.79 5.65 -10.72
CA ALA A 109 -2.69 5.03 -10.00
C ALA A 109 -3.14 4.25 -8.75
N SER A 110 -4.25 4.64 -8.14
CA SER A 110 -4.81 3.98 -6.94
C SER A 110 -5.96 3.03 -7.25
N PHE A 111 -6.53 3.08 -8.46
CA PHE A 111 -7.70 2.29 -8.84
C PHE A 111 -7.45 1.38 -10.04
N SER A 112 -7.38 1.95 -11.26
CA SER A 112 -7.30 1.16 -12.49
C SER A 112 -5.96 0.47 -12.68
N ASP A 113 -4.85 1.14 -12.34
CA ASP A 113 -3.50 0.61 -12.55
C ASP A 113 -3.23 -0.65 -11.68
N PRO A 114 -3.50 -0.66 -10.34
CA PRO A 114 -3.37 -1.89 -9.56
C PRO A 114 -4.18 -3.07 -10.10
N ILE A 115 -5.38 -2.81 -10.62
CA ILE A 115 -6.24 -3.84 -11.20
C ILE A 115 -5.63 -4.37 -12.50
N SER A 116 -5.25 -3.47 -13.42
CA SER A 116 -4.75 -3.84 -14.74
C SER A 116 -3.38 -4.51 -14.71
N GLU A 117 -2.53 -4.15 -13.75
CA GLU A 117 -1.16 -4.69 -13.63
C GLU A 117 -1.10 -5.97 -12.80
N MET A 118 -1.91 -6.08 -11.75
CA MET A 118 -1.88 -7.24 -10.84
C MET A 118 -2.57 -8.47 -11.45
N TYR A 119 -3.75 -8.32 -12.05
CA TYR A 119 -4.53 -9.49 -12.48
C TYR A 119 -3.89 -10.33 -13.58
N PRO A 120 -3.13 -9.80 -14.57
CA PRO A 120 -2.38 -10.64 -15.49
C PRO A 120 -1.38 -11.55 -14.77
N SER A 121 -0.60 -11.01 -13.84
CA SER A 121 0.37 -11.77 -13.04
C SER A 121 -0.32 -12.81 -12.14
N TYR A 122 -1.40 -12.43 -11.46
CA TYR A 122 -2.18 -13.36 -10.64
C TYR A 122 -2.77 -14.51 -11.48
N ARG A 123 -3.32 -14.20 -12.67
CA ARG A 123 -3.87 -15.21 -13.61
C ARG A 123 -2.79 -16.15 -14.13
N ASP A 124 -1.61 -15.64 -14.41
CA ASP A 124 -0.47 -16.47 -14.82
C ASP A 124 -0.15 -17.51 -13.74
N ILE A 125 -0.07 -17.10 -12.47
CA ILE A 125 0.24 -18.00 -11.37
C ILE A 125 -0.83 -19.09 -11.25
N ILE A 126 -2.11 -18.72 -11.11
CA ILE A 126 -3.21 -19.69 -10.87
C ILE A 126 -3.44 -20.66 -12.05
N ASN A 127 -3.04 -20.29 -13.27
CA ASN A 127 -3.19 -21.13 -14.46
C ASN A 127 -1.98 -22.04 -14.72
N ARG A 128 -0.80 -21.75 -14.16
CA ARG A 128 0.45 -22.43 -14.48
C ARG A 128 0.98 -23.32 -13.37
N THR A 129 0.50 -23.17 -12.15
CA THR A 129 0.99 -24.00 -11.04
C THR A 129 -0.13 -24.54 -10.17
N ASN A 130 0.13 -25.72 -9.57
CA ASN A 130 -0.66 -26.29 -8.46
C ASN A 130 0.14 -26.28 -7.16
N ASP A 131 1.30 -25.63 -7.11
CA ASP A 131 2.09 -25.48 -5.90
C ASP A 131 1.30 -24.66 -4.86
N PRO A 132 0.94 -25.28 -3.70
CA PRO A 132 0.13 -24.63 -2.69
C PRO A 132 0.82 -23.38 -2.09
N VAL A 133 2.15 -23.35 -2.03
CA VAL A 133 2.91 -22.21 -1.49
C VAL A 133 2.86 -21.04 -2.45
N ALA A 134 3.11 -21.28 -3.75
CA ALA A 134 3.02 -20.22 -4.77
C ALA A 134 1.61 -19.62 -4.86
N LEU A 135 0.58 -20.48 -4.81
CA LEU A 135 -0.82 -20.05 -4.80
C LEU A 135 -1.18 -19.24 -3.54
N ALA A 136 -0.61 -19.64 -2.38
CA ALA A 136 -0.81 -18.89 -1.14
C ALA A 136 -0.15 -17.50 -1.21
N PHE A 137 1.09 -17.40 -1.69
CA PHE A 137 1.77 -16.11 -1.88
C PHE A 137 0.98 -15.20 -2.82
N ALA A 138 0.49 -15.73 -3.94
CA ALA A 138 -0.33 -14.97 -4.88
C ALA A 138 -1.62 -14.43 -4.23
N LYS A 139 -2.33 -15.23 -3.42
CA LYS A 139 -3.52 -14.79 -2.68
C LYS A 139 -3.20 -13.70 -1.66
N ILE A 140 -2.13 -13.88 -0.88
CA ILE A 140 -1.69 -12.88 0.09
C ILE A 140 -1.38 -11.55 -0.61
N LEU A 141 -0.64 -11.58 -1.71
CA LEU A 141 -0.29 -10.40 -2.49
C LEU A 141 -1.53 -9.72 -3.10
N ARG A 142 -2.45 -10.50 -3.68
CA ARG A 142 -3.72 -9.96 -4.17
C ARG A 142 -4.48 -9.21 -3.08
N VAL A 143 -4.62 -9.81 -1.90
CA VAL A 143 -5.26 -9.16 -0.76
C VAL A 143 -4.47 -7.92 -0.31
N ALA A 144 -3.14 -8.02 -0.19
CA ALA A 144 -2.29 -6.90 0.22
C ALA A 144 -2.38 -5.68 -0.73
N ILE A 145 -2.59 -5.91 -2.02
CA ILE A 145 -2.80 -4.84 -3.01
C ILE A 145 -4.23 -4.29 -2.94
N MET A 146 -5.22 -5.18 -3.03
CA MET A 146 -6.59 -4.77 -3.29
C MET A 146 -7.33 -4.26 -2.04
N HIS A 147 -6.93 -4.66 -0.81
CA HIS A 147 -7.52 -4.05 0.39
C HIS A 147 -7.25 -2.54 0.46
N ARG A 148 -6.10 -2.09 -0.04
CA ARG A 148 -5.77 -0.66 -0.10
C ARG A 148 -6.69 0.09 -1.07
N SER A 149 -6.98 -0.52 -2.25
CA SER A 149 -7.91 0.07 -3.22
C SER A 149 -9.34 0.19 -2.64
N THR A 150 -9.87 -0.87 -2.02
CA THR A 150 -11.20 -0.79 -1.39
C THR A 150 -11.24 0.19 -0.21
N ASP A 151 -10.14 0.33 0.54
CA ASP A 151 -10.01 1.30 1.63
C ASP A 151 -9.92 2.76 1.14
N MET A 152 -9.58 2.98 -0.11
CA MET A 152 -9.58 4.31 -0.73
C MET A 152 -10.92 4.62 -1.42
N PHE A 153 -11.55 3.65 -2.08
CA PHE A 153 -12.70 3.90 -2.96
C PHE A 153 -14.03 3.30 -2.47
N GLY A 154 -14.02 2.25 -1.65
CA GLY A 154 -15.19 1.48 -1.25
C GLY A 154 -15.43 0.28 -2.18
N PRO A 155 -16.58 0.18 -2.88
CA PRO A 155 -16.82 -0.88 -3.86
C PRO A 155 -15.75 -0.95 -4.95
N ILE A 156 -15.27 -2.17 -5.25
CA ILE A 156 -14.26 -2.42 -6.30
C ILE A 156 -14.58 -3.72 -7.05
N PRO A 157 -14.09 -3.90 -8.29
CA PRO A 157 -14.09 -5.21 -8.94
C PRO A 157 -13.18 -6.18 -8.20
N TYR A 158 -13.70 -7.28 -7.65
CA TYR A 158 -12.90 -8.24 -6.90
C TYR A 158 -13.25 -9.70 -7.18
N THR A 159 -14.45 -10.15 -6.82
CA THR A 159 -14.80 -11.59 -6.89
C THR A 159 -15.06 -12.09 -8.32
N LYS A 160 -15.44 -11.19 -9.24
CA LYS A 160 -15.84 -11.53 -10.60
C LYS A 160 -14.82 -11.15 -11.67
N VAL A 161 -13.70 -10.57 -11.30
CA VAL A 161 -12.67 -10.11 -12.25
C VAL A 161 -12.04 -11.26 -13.03
N LEU A 162 -11.93 -12.43 -12.42
CA LEU A 162 -11.34 -13.61 -13.05
C LEU A 162 -12.31 -14.42 -13.88
N GLY A 163 -13.59 -14.03 -13.94
CA GLY A 163 -14.73 -14.54 -14.70
C GLY A 163 -14.62 -15.93 -15.32
N ASP A 164 -15.68 -16.50 -15.80
CA ASP A 164 -15.57 -17.70 -16.63
C ASP A 164 -14.64 -17.37 -17.81
N LYS A 165 -13.71 -18.24 -18.18
CA LYS A 165 -12.66 -18.07 -19.22
C LYS A 165 -13.17 -17.57 -20.58
N THR A 166 -14.50 -17.48 -20.74
CA THR A 166 -15.22 -17.06 -21.93
C THR A 166 -15.69 -15.60 -21.91
N GLU A 167 -15.73 -14.94 -20.76
CA GLU A 167 -16.19 -13.55 -20.67
C GLU A 167 -14.96 -12.63 -20.50
N GLY A 168 -14.72 -11.83 -21.52
CA GLY A 168 -13.54 -11.03 -21.75
C GLY A 168 -13.16 -10.06 -20.62
N ASN A 169 -11.99 -9.52 -20.74
CA ASN A 169 -11.34 -8.37 -20.11
C ASN A 169 -11.77 -8.05 -18.66
N GLY A 170 -10.95 -8.44 -17.69
CA GLY A 170 -11.14 -8.19 -16.27
C GLY A 170 -11.38 -6.73 -15.85
N LEU A 171 -11.22 -5.77 -16.75
CA LEU A 171 -11.50 -4.34 -16.53
C LEU A 171 -13.01 -4.01 -16.60
N SER A 172 -13.85 -4.86 -17.20
CA SER A 172 -15.30 -4.69 -17.26
C SER A 172 -16.07 -5.51 -16.23
N ALA A 173 -15.43 -5.95 -15.15
CA ALA A 173 -16.08 -6.76 -14.13
C ALA A 173 -17.04 -5.93 -13.24
N PRO A 174 -18.15 -6.54 -12.79
CA PRO A 174 -19.01 -5.91 -11.79
C PRO A 174 -18.27 -5.63 -10.48
N TYR A 175 -18.66 -4.54 -9.83
CA TYR A 175 -18.11 -4.18 -8.52
C TYR A 175 -18.80 -4.98 -7.41
N ASP A 176 -18.01 -5.43 -6.47
CA ASP A 176 -18.50 -5.95 -5.20
C ASP A 176 -18.62 -4.80 -4.18
N SER A 177 -19.56 -4.90 -3.24
CA SER A 177 -19.58 -3.98 -2.09
C SER A 177 -18.34 -4.15 -1.23
N GLN A 178 -17.96 -3.14 -0.47
CA GLN A 178 -16.79 -3.24 0.39
C GLN A 178 -16.90 -4.39 1.40
N GLU A 179 -18.08 -4.69 1.92
CA GLU A 179 -18.33 -5.85 2.78
C GLU A 179 -18.06 -7.17 2.05
N GLU A 180 -18.61 -7.34 0.81
CA GLU A 180 -18.37 -8.52 -0.02
C GLU A 180 -16.87 -8.72 -0.31
N VAL A 181 -16.16 -7.63 -0.59
CA VAL A 181 -14.70 -7.65 -0.83
C VAL A 181 -13.95 -8.13 0.42
N TYR A 182 -14.24 -7.57 1.60
CA TYR A 182 -13.58 -7.96 2.85
C TYR A 182 -13.85 -9.43 3.21
N VAL A 183 -15.08 -9.92 3.04
CA VAL A 183 -15.43 -11.34 3.25
C VAL A 183 -14.63 -12.24 2.32
N ALA A 184 -14.53 -11.89 1.03
CA ALA A 184 -13.76 -12.66 0.07
C ALA A 184 -12.26 -12.67 0.40
N MET A 185 -11.71 -11.51 0.79
CA MET A 185 -10.31 -11.39 1.19
C MET A 185 -9.96 -12.22 2.43
N PHE A 186 -10.80 -12.21 3.46
CA PHE A 186 -10.58 -13.06 4.64
C PHE A 186 -10.61 -14.53 4.29
N LYS A 187 -11.52 -14.96 3.41
CA LYS A 187 -11.57 -16.34 2.91
C LYS A 187 -10.29 -16.72 2.15
N GLU A 188 -9.79 -15.84 1.28
CA GLU A 188 -8.52 -16.08 0.56
C GLU A 188 -7.32 -16.20 1.51
N LEU A 189 -7.27 -15.37 2.54
CA LEU A 189 -6.23 -15.46 3.57
C LEU A 189 -6.37 -16.74 4.42
N GLU A 190 -7.58 -17.21 4.68
CA GLU A 190 -7.79 -18.49 5.37
C GLU A 190 -7.35 -19.70 4.51
N GLU A 191 -7.60 -19.66 3.21
CA GLU A 191 -7.10 -20.67 2.28
C GLU A 191 -5.56 -20.65 2.19
N ALA A 192 -4.95 -19.46 2.18
CA ALA A 192 -3.51 -19.30 2.20
C ALA A 192 -2.88 -19.75 3.54
N ASP A 193 -3.52 -19.43 4.68
CA ASP A 193 -3.11 -19.90 6.02
C ASP A 193 -2.97 -21.42 6.05
N LYS A 194 -4.02 -22.13 5.60
CA LYS A 194 -4.01 -23.58 5.56
C LYS A 194 -2.86 -24.13 4.72
N ALA A 195 -2.65 -23.58 3.52
CA ALA A 195 -1.60 -24.01 2.62
C ALA A 195 -0.20 -23.77 3.20
N LEU A 196 0.05 -22.57 3.76
CA LEU A 196 1.36 -22.25 4.36
C LEU A 196 1.62 -23.07 5.64
N LYS A 197 0.61 -23.28 6.49
CA LYS A 197 0.73 -24.04 7.73
C LYS A 197 1.18 -25.48 7.48
N GLU A 198 0.67 -26.13 6.44
CA GLU A 198 1.08 -27.47 6.03
C GLU A 198 2.53 -27.51 5.48
N ASN A 199 3.08 -26.34 5.11
CA ASN A 199 4.38 -26.19 4.44
C ASN A 199 5.43 -25.39 5.25
N LEU A 200 5.19 -25.08 6.53
CA LEU A 200 6.09 -24.27 7.39
C LEU A 200 7.52 -24.83 7.53
N GLY A 201 7.71 -26.13 7.30
CA GLY A 201 9.02 -26.77 7.34
C GLY A 201 9.79 -26.71 6.02
N LEU A 202 9.16 -26.22 4.96
CA LEU A 202 9.75 -26.15 3.63
C LEU A 202 10.35 -24.76 3.39
N SER A 203 11.45 -24.71 2.66
CA SER A 203 11.97 -23.50 2.03
C SER A 203 11.46 -23.48 0.59
N ALA A 204 10.86 -22.39 0.18
CA ALA A 204 10.46 -22.18 -1.21
C ALA A 204 11.70 -21.77 -2.05
N GLU A 205 12.70 -22.66 -2.11
CA GLU A 205 14.00 -22.41 -2.77
C GLU A 205 13.86 -21.91 -4.22
N GLY A 206 12.81 -22.39 -4.94
CA GLY A 206 12.51 -21.91 -6.29
C GLY A 206 12.16 -20.44 -6.38
N PHE A 207 11.74 -19.81 -5.29
CA PHE A 207 11.40 -18.40 -5.22
C PHE A 207 12.46 -17.53 -4.54
N LYS A 208 13.49 -18.12 -3.97
CA LYS A 208 14.53 -17.42 -3.18
C LYS A 208 15.16 -16.22 -3.91
N LYS A 209 15.32 -16.31 -5.22
CA LYS A 209 15.89 -15.22 -6.06
C LYS A 209 14.84 -14.24 -6.60
N LEU A 210 13.54 -14.56 -6.47
CA LEU A 210 12.45 -13.84 -7.11
C LEU A 210 11.48 -13.22 -6.10
N ASP A 211 11.41 -13.74 -4.88
CA ASP A 211 10.75 -13.13 -3.72
C ASP A 211 11.71 -12.13 -3.08
N ASN A 212 11.48 -10.86 -3.31
CA ASN A 212 12.28 -9.77 -2.76
C ASN A 212 11.80 -9.32 -1.37
N LEU A 213 10.71 -9.89 -0.86
CA LEU A 213 10.22 -9.60 0.47
C LEU A 213 10.90 -10.48 1.54
N TYR A 214 10.83 -11.80 1.37
CA TYR A 214 11.30 -12.76 2.37
C TYR A 214 12.16 -13.88 1.79
N TYR A 215 12.55 -13.80 0.52
CA TYR A 215 13.47 -14.75 -0.13
C TYR A 215 12.99 -16.22 -0.04
N GLY A 216 11.67 -16.43 -0.16
CA GLY A 216 11.04 -17.75 -0.07
C GLY A 216 10.88 -18.29 1.35
N ASP A 217 11.08 -17.49 2.38
CA ASP A 217 10.86 -17.89 3.78
C ASP A 217 9.36 -18.00 4.08
N VAL A 218 8.84 -19.23 4.03
CA VAL A 218 7.41 -19.53 4.26
C VAL A 218 6.95 -19.11 5.66
N ARG A 219 7.83 -19.15 6.68
CA ARG A 219 7.47 -18.76 8.05
C ARG A 219 7.27 -17.26 8.16
N LYS A 220 8.09 -16.46 7.47
CA LYS A 220 7.92 -15.01 7.44
C LYS A 220 6.67 -14.60 6.66
N TRP A 221 6.39 -15.25 5.53
CA TRP A 221 5.13 -15.09 4.81
C TRP A 221 3.91 -15.45 5.66
N TYR A 222 4.01 -16.52 6.46
CA TYR A 222 2.95 -16.93 7.40
C TYR A 222 2.68 -15.86 8.47
N LYS A 223 3.73 -15.28 9.06
CA LYS A 223 3.60 -14.15 10.00
C LYS A 223 3.02 -12.91 9.33
N TYR A 224 3.44 -12.59 8.11
CA TYR A 224 2.90 -11.46 7.35
C TYR A 224 1.41 -11.65 7.05
N LEU A 225 0.99 -12.84 6.63
CA LEU A 225 -0.42 -13.17 6.40
C LEU A 225 -1.27 -12.85 7.62
N HIS A 226 -0.89 -13.33 8.81
CA HIS A 226 -1.65 -13.11 10.04
C HIS A 226 -1.61 -11.65 10.50
N SER A 227 -0.50 -10.97 10.25
CA SER A 227 -0.39 -9.53 10.52
C SER A 227 -1.30 -8.71 9.61
N LEU A 228 -1.43 -9.11 8.34
CA LEU A 228 -2.38 -8.52 7.40
C LEU A 228 -3.83 -8.80 7.82
N GLN A 229 -4.15 -10.04 8.25
CA GLN A 229 -5.45 -10.36 8.81
C GLN A 229 -5.78 -9.48 10.02
N LEU A 230 -4.83 -9.29 10.93
CA LEU A 230 -4.99 -8.43 12.11
C LEU A 230 -5.24 -6.97 11.70
N ARG A 231 -4.46 -6.40 10.76
CA ARG A 231 -4.68 -5.05 10.24
C ARG A 231 -6.08 -4.89 9.66
N MET A 232 -6.50 -5.82 8.80
CA MET A 232 -7.82 -5.80 8.16
C MET A 232 -8.95 -6.03 9.16
N ALA A 233 -8.78 -6.90 10.15
CA ALA A 233 -9.75 -7.10 11.21
C ALA A 233 -9.95 -5.81 12.01
N MET A 234 -8.87 -5.17 12.47
CA MET A 234 -8.96 -3.90 13.20
C MET A 234 -9.62 -2.80 12.37
N ARG A 235 -9.52 -2.83 11.04
CA ARG A 235 -10.21 -1.90 10.14
C ARG A 235 -11.73 -1.95 10.30
N ILE A 236 -12.30 -3.14 10.45
CA ILE A 236 -13.75 -3.36 10.52
C ILE A 236 -14.30 -3.40 11.96
N VAL A 237 -13.52 -3.00 12.95
CA VAL A 237 -13.87 -3.14 14.38
C VAL A 237 -15.18 -2.44 14.77
N TYR A 238 -15.53 -1.36 14.12
CA TYR A 238 -16.76 -0.61 14.44
C TYR A 238 -18.00 -1.12 13.69
N VAL A 239 -17.83 -1.79 12.56
CA VAL A 239 -18.94 -2.32 11.78
C VAL A 239 -19.22 -3.81 12.05
N LYS A 240 -18.19 -4.59 12.40
CA LYS A 240 -18.28 -6.04 12.68
C LYS A 240 -17.45 -6.41 13.93
N PRO A 241 -17.76 -5.89 15.12
CA PRO A 241 -16.90 -6.03 16.31
C PRO A 241 -16.63 -7.48 16.71
N GLU A 242 -17.65 -8.35 16.68
CA GLU A 242 -17.50 -9.77 17.07
C GLU A 242 -16.62 -10.54 16.08
N LEU A 243 -16.84 -10.35 14.78
CA LEU A 243 -16.00 -10.96 13.73
C LEU A 243 -14.57 -10.45 13.81
N THR A 244 -14.39 -9.16 14.09
CA THR A 244 -13.06 -8.56 14.29
C THR A 244 -12.31 -9.25 15.41
N ARG A 245 -12.95 -9.41 16.57
CA ARG A 245 -12.36 -10.08 17.73
C ARG A 245 -11.92 -11.49 17.38
N GLU A 246 -12.81 -12.28 16.78
CA GLU A 246 -12.52 -13.68 16.40
C GLU A 246 -11.30 -13.77 15.48
N ILE A 247 -11.27 -12.96 14.39
CA ILE A 247 -10.16 -12.97 13.44
C ILE A 247 -8.87 -12.50 14.12
N ALA A 248 -8.92 -11.40 14.89
CA ALA A 248 -7.75 -10.83 15.53
C ALA A 248 -7.11 -11.79 16.56
N GLU A 249 -7.92 -12.41 17.43
CA GLU A 249 -7.44 -13.39 18.41
C GLU A 249 -6.85 -14.63 17.72
N LYS A 250 -7.48 -15.13 16.65
CA LYS A 250 -7.00 -16.26 15.84
C LYS A 250 -5.67 -15.92 15.16
N ALA A 251 -5.56 -14.75 14.55
CA ALA A 251 -4.34 -14.30 13.86
C ALA A 251 -3.15 -14.17 14.84
N VAL A 252 -3.36 -13.56 16.01
CA VAL A 252 -2.31 -13.40 17.02
C VAL A 252 -1.89 -14.76 17.59
N ALA A 253 -2.84 -15.68 17.83
CA ALA A 253 -2.54 -17.03 18.31
C ALA A 253 -1.75 -17.87 17.29
N ALA A 254 -1.95 -17.64 15.99
CA ALA A 254 -1.22 -18.34 14.92
C ALA A 254 0.22 -17.81 14.76
N GLY A 255 0.47 -16.57 15.15
CA GLY A 255 1.78 -15.91 15.09
C GLY A 255 1.83 -14.78 14.06
N VAL A 256 2.16 -13.60 14.52
CA VAL A 256 2.28 -12.35 13.74
C VAL A 256 3.72 -11.86 13.70
N ILE A 257 3.99 -10.79 12.98
CA ILE A 257 5.27 -10.08 13.01
C ILE A 257 5.45 -9.47 14.41
N GLU A 258 6.47 -9.91 15.13
CA GLU A 258 6.74 -9.48 16.53
C GLU A 258 8.07 -8.77 16.71
N ASN A 259 9.01 -8.94 15.78
CA ASN A 259 10.37 -8.42 15.83
C ASN A 259 10.74 -7.76 14.50
N ASN A 260 11.70 -6.83 14.54
CA ASN A 260 12.09 -6.05 13.36
C ASN A 260 12.72 -6.89 12.23
N GLU A 261 13.30 -8.08 12.56
CA GLU A 261 13.82 -9.01 11.56
C GLU A 261 12.72 -9.66 10.68
N ASP A 262 11.48 -9.61 11.14
CA ASP A 262 10.31 -10.13 10.43
C ASP A 262 9.54 -9.02 9.68
N ASN A 263 9.98 -7.76 9.77
CA ASN A 263 9.33 -6.66 9.08
C ASN A 263 9.13 -6.96 7.60
N ALA A 264 7.94 -6.66 7.08
CA ALA A 264 7.67 -6.77 5.65
C ALA A 264 8.29 -5.57 4.93
N GLN A 265 9.53 -5.76 4.49
CA GLN A 265 10.34 -4.76 3.77
C GLN A 265 10.74 -5.31 2.42
N LEU A 266 10.20 -4.73 1.36
CA LEU A 266 10.54 -5.13 0.00
C LEU A 266 11.92 -4.57 -0.38
N HIS A 267 12.85 -5.45 -0.69
CA HIS A 267 14.18 -5.11 -1.17
C HIS A 267 14.17 -4.85 -2.68
N VAL A 268 14.80 -3.78 -3.11
CA VAL A 268 14.93 -3.39 -4.52
C VAL A 268 16.37 -3.02 -4.82
N GLU A 269 16.76 -3.12 -6.08
CA GLU A 269 18.10 -2.70 -6.51
C GLU A 269 18.28 -1.18 -6.37
N GLU A 270 17.22 -0.42 -6.68
CA GLU A 270 17.17 1.03 -6.56
C GLU A 270 15.77 1.46 -6.09
N ASN A 271 15.69 2.17 -4.99
CA ASN A 271 14.43 2.77 -4.55
C ASN A 271 14.15 4.07 -5.33
N ARG A 272 13.45 3.94 -6.44
CA ARG A 272 13.15 5.06 -7.33
C ARG A 272 12.21 6.11 -6.72
N SER A 273 11.53 5.80 -5.62
CA SER A 273 10.74 6.81 -4.90
C SER A 273 11.61 7.94 -4.33
N ALA A 274 12.93 7.74 -4.21
CA ALA A 274 13.87 8.78 -3.84
C ALA A 274 13.84 9.98 -4.81
N LEU A 275 13.57 9.76 -6.10
CA LEU A 275 13.41 10.81 -7.10
C LEU A 275 12.31 11.80 -6.71
N CYS A 276 11.20 11.32 -6.14
CA CYS A 276 10.06 12.16 -5.74
C CYS A 276 10.47 13.24 -4.72
N PHE A 277 11.36 12.90 -3.80
CA PHE A 277 11.77 13.77 -2.68
C PHE A 277 13.04 14.57 -2.98
N ASN A 278 14.01 13.96 -3.65
CA ASN A 278 15.35 14.53 -3.82
C ASN A 278 15.49 15.30 -5.14
N ASP A 279 14.86 14.83 -6.22
CA ASP A 279 15.01 15.41 -7.56
C ASP A 279 13.79 16.23 -7.98
N TRP A 280 12.59 15.64 -7.96
CA TRP A 280 11.36 16.36 -8.34
C TRP A 280 10.93 17.37 -7.28
N LYS A 281 11.12 17.04 -6.00
CA LYS A 281 10.88 17.92 -4.87
C LYS A 281 9.43 18.44 -4.78
N ASP A 282 8.48 17.61 -5.24
CA ASP A 282 7.05 17.98 -5.31
C ASP A 282 6.38 18.06 -3.94
N TYR A 283 7.06 17.60 -2.89
CA TYR A 283 6.56 17.62 -1.51
C TYR A 283 7.63 17.92 -0.48
N ARG A 284 7.12 18.30 0.70
CA ARG A 284 7.89 18.46 1.94
C ARG A 284 7.11 17.82 3.08
N ILE A 285 7.78 17.60 4.19
CA ILE A 285 7.18 16.97 5.38
C ILE A 285 6.02 17.84 5.88
N ALA A 286 4.91 17.21 6.24
CA ALA A 286 3.73 17.91 6.72
C ALA A 286 3.91 18.52 8.12
N ALA A 287 3.14 19.57 8.39
CA ALA A 287 3.16 20.32 9.64
C ALA A 287 2.86 19.44 10.85
N GLU A 288 1.89 18.55 10.71
CA GLU A 288 1.39 17.73 11.84
C GLU A 288 2.47 16.78 12.36
N ILE A 289 3.13 16.01 11.48
CA ILE A 289 4.14 15.03 11.93
C ILE A 289 5.32 15.74 12.61
N VAL A 290 5.77 16.87 12.07
CA VAL A 290 6.85 17.67 12.67
C VAL A 290 6.43 18.20 14.03
N SER A 291 5.24 18.82 14.14
CA SER A 291 4.76 19.44 15.39
C SER A 291 4.55 18.41 16.50
N TYR A 292 4.01 17.25 16.16
CA TYR A 292 3.85 16.15 17.12
C TYR A 292 5.21 15.68 17.66
N MET A 293 6.15 15.40 16.74
CA MET A 293 7.47 14.88 17.12
C MET A 293 8.30 15.92 17.87
N GLN A 294 8.24 17.20 17.50
CA GLN A 294 8.89 18.29 18.24
C GLN A 294 8.30 18.44 19.65
N GLY A 295 6.97 18.43 19.78
CA GLY A 295 6.30 18.55 21.08
C GLY A 295 6.62 17.40 22.02
N TYR A 296 6.82 16.20 21.46
CA TYR A 296 7.21 15.01 22.21
C TYR A 296 8.73 14.90 22.46
N ASN A 297 9.54 15.82 21.95
CA ASN A 297 11.00 15.68 21.91
C ASN A 297 11.43 14.31 21.36
N ASP A 298 10.78 13.88 20.27
CA ASP A 298 10.93 12.54 19.71
C ASP A 298 12.28 12.39 19.00
N PRO A 299 13.17 11.51 19.48
CA PRO A 299 14.51 11.35 18.87
C PRO A 299 14.47 10.69 17.47
N ARG A 300 13.32 10.16 17.02
CA ARG A 300 13.16 9.69 15.64
C ARG A 300 13.04 10.84 14.63
N LEU A 301 12.78 12.08 15.09
CA LEU A 301 12.65 13.25 14.22
C LEU A 301 13.85 13.43 13.29
N GLU A 302 15.07 13.37 13.84
CA GLU A 302 16.33 13.48 13.08
C GLU A 302 16.66 12.26 12.20
N LYS A 303 15.97 11.14 12.42
CA LYS A 303 16.09 9.92 11.61
C LYS A 303 15.12 9.92 10.43
N TYR A 304 14.03 10.66 10.55
CA TYR A 304 12.99 10.76 9.52
C TYR A 304 13.24 11.89 8.54
N PHE A 305 13.76 13.04 9.02
CA PHE A 305 13.72 14.29 8.27
C PHE A 305 15.08 14.99 8.24
N THR A 306 15.31 15.72 7.15
CA THR A 306 16.33 16.75 7.08
C THR A 306 15.74 18.07 7.64
N GLN A 307 16.62 18.95 8.13
CA GLN A 307 16.19 20.29 8.48
C GLN A 307 15.88 21.14 7.22
N GLY A 308 14.94 22.06 7.35
CA GLY A 308 14.66 23.12 6.38
C GLY A 308 15.36 24.43 6.77
N LYS A 309 15.28 25.45 5.94
CA LYS A 309 15.91 26.75 6.19
C LYS A 309 14.96 27.90 5.85
N TYR A 310 14.77 28.81 6.80
CA TYR A 310 14.05 30.05 6.59
C TYR A 310 14.86 31.23 7.12
N GLN A 311 15.20 32.19 6.23
CA GLN A 311 16.14 33.28 6.52
C GLN A 311 17.49 32.71 7.03
N ASP A 312 17.90 33.11 8.22
CA ASP A 312 19.16 32.66 8.86
C ASP A 312 18.95 31.48 9.83
N ASP A 313 17.71 31.02 9.99
CA ASP A 313 17.34 29.95 10.91
C ASP A 313 17.21 28.61 10.20
N THR A 314 17.64 27.55 10.87
CA THR A 314 17.60 26.16 10.38
C THR A 314 17.01 25.28 11.47
N ASP A 315 15.86 24.68 11.17
CA ASP A 315 15.13 23.80 12.09
C ASP A 315 14.28 22.79 11.30
N TYR A 316 13.54 21.94 11.99
CA TYR A 316 12.54 21.07 11.38
C TYR A 316 11.25 21.87 11.16
N TYR A 317 11.01 22.23 9.92
CA TYR A 317 9.81 22.99 9.51
C TYR A 317 8.87 22.11 8.72
N GLY A 318 7.65 21.89 9.22
CA GLY A 318 6.61 21.16 8.52
C GLY A 318 5.77 22.07 7.62
N LEU A 319 5.42 21.61 6.42
CA LEU A 319 4.54 22.31 5.50
C LEU A 319 3.07 21.99 5.84
N ARG A 320 2.28 22.99 6.21
CA ARG A 320 0.85 22.78 6.42
C ARG A 320 0.13 22.50 5.11
N ILE A 321 -0.63 21.41 5.06
CA ILE A 321 -1.34 21.02 3.85
C ILE A 321 -2.57 21.90 3.59
N GLY A 322 -2.96 22.03 2.32
CA GLY A 322 -4.12 22.83 1.92
C GLY A 322 -3.95 24.32 2.22
N ILE A 323 -2.72 24.83 2.17
CA ILE A 323 -2.47 26.28 2.24
C ILE A 323 -2.67 26.93 0.88
N LEU A 324 -3.02 28.23 0.91
CA LEU A 324 -3.03 29.09 -0.27
C LEU A 324 -1.70 29.87 -0.33
N PRO A 325 -0.71 29.42 -1.10
CA PRO A 325 0.59 30.09 -1.15
C PRO A 325 0.51 31.35 -2.04
N SER A 326 -0.21 32.37 -1.60
CA SER A 326 -0.16 33.65 -2.30
C SER A 326 1.22 34.28 -2.11
N LYS A 327 1.87 34.63 -3.23
CA LYS A 327 3.19 35.26 -3.27
C LYS A 327 4.36 34.39 -2.74
N VAL A 328 4.30 33.11 -2.90
CA VAL A 328 5.38 32.16 -2.60
C VAL A 328 5.68 31.35 -3.86
N THR A 329 6.93 31.05 -4.10
CA THR A 329 7.38 30.18 -5.19
C THR A 329 7.57 28.73 -4.73
N ASP A 330 7.60 27.79 -5.67
CA ASP A 330 7.94 26.39 -5.38
C ASP A 330 9.31 26.30 -4.69
N ASP A 331 10.32 27.03 -5.19
CA ASP A 331 11.68 27.01 -4.64
C ASP A 331 11.74 27.50 -3.19
N GLU A 332 10.97 28.54 -2.84
CA GLU A 332 10.87 29.01 -1.46
C GLU A 332 10.25 27.96 -0.53
N LEU A 333 9.22 27.24 -0.99
CA LEU A 333 8.64 26.14 -0.21
C LEU A 333 9.63 24.97 -0.08
N ILE A 334 10.30 24.62 -1.17
CA ILE A 334 11.30 23.55 -1.22
C ILE A 334 12.46 23.81 -0.26
N GLN A 335 12.94 25.05 -0.18
CA GLN A 335 14.03 25.44 0.69
C GLN A 335 13.61 25.55 2.16
N THR A 336 12.43 26.12 2.41
CA THR A 336 11.95 26.42 3.76
C THR A 336 11.63 25.16 4.56
N TYR A 337 10.94 24.22 3.95
CA TYR A 337 10.36 23.09 4.70
C TYR A 337 11.23 21.83 4.62
N SER A 338 11.19 21.05 5.69
CA SER A 338 11.93 19.80 5.86
C SER A 338 11.61 18.76 4.80
N ASN A 339 12.59 17.97 4.41
CA ASN A 339 12.43 16.86 3.48
C ASN A 339 12.53 15.51 4.19
N ARG A 340 12.02 14.46 3.57
CA ARG A 340 12.24 13.09 4.00
C ARG A 340 13.72 12.74 3.86
N LEU A 341 14.28 12.15 4.93
CA LEU A 341 15.62 11.57 4.86
C LEU A 341 15.52 10.18 4.24
N MET A 342 15.95 10.05 3.00
CA MET A 342 15.97 8.78 2.28
C MET A 342 17.01 8.74 1.18
N THR A 343 17.36 7.53 0.78
CA THR A 343 18.31 7.22 -0.29
C THR A 343 17.73 6.20 -1.27
N ALA A 344 18.39 6.01 -2.40
CA ALA A 344 18.05 4.96 -3.36
C ALA A 344 18.29 3.53 -2.84
N ASN A 345 18.99 3.37 -1.72
CA ASN A 345 19.26 2.06 -1.11
C ASN A 345 18.19 1.65 -0.08
N ASP A 346 17.22 2.52 0.22
CA ASP A 346 16.17 2.20 1.18
C ASP A 346 15.20 1.16 0.62
N THR A 347 14.61 0.38 1.51
CA THR A 347 13.56 -0.60 1.18
C THR A 347 12.18 0.05 1.12
N TYR A 348 11.21 -0.63 0.48
CA TYR A 348 9.80 -0.25 0.59
C TYR A 348 9.16 -0.98 1.77
N MET A 349 8.70 -0.22 2.75
CA MET A 349 8.03 -0.76 3.93
C MET A 349 6.57 -1.10 3.59
N TRP A 350 6.11 -2.32 3.96
CA TRP A 350 4.70 -2.72 3.87
C TRP A 350 4.04 -2.83 5.23
N MET A 351 4.77 -3.37 6.21
CA MET A 351 4.28 -3.57 7.58
C MET A 351 5.44 -3.77 8.54
N THR A 352 5.34 -3.19 9.74
CA THR A 352 6.38 -3.26 10.76
C THR A 352 5.93 -4.01 12.01
N ALA A 353 6.88 -4.55 12.76
CA ALA A 353 6.63 -5.13 14.08
C ALA A 353 6.02 -4.10 15.05
N ALA A 354 6.44 -2.84 14.95
CA ALA A 354 5.86 -1.75 15.73
C ALA A 354 4.37 -1.59 15.43
N GLU A 355 3.98 -1.51 14.16
CA GLU A 355 2.57 -1.41 13.75
C GLU A 355 1.74 -2.57 14.28
N VAL A 356 2.20 -3.80 14.04
CA VAL A 356 1.50 -5.03 14.48
C VAL A 356 1.34 -5.07 15.99
N THR A 357 2.37 -4.64 16.72
CA THR A 357 2.32 -4.59 18.20
C THR A 357 1.35 -3.51 18.69
N PHE A 358 1.24 -2.35 18.01
CA PHE A 358 0.19 -1.36 18.30
C PHE A 358 -1.22 -1.88 18.01
N LEU A 359 -1.43 -2.66 16.94
CA LEU A 359 -2.72 -3.31 16.69
C LEU A 359 -3.09 -4.28 17.81
N ARG A 360 -2.11 -5.05 18.32
CA ARG A 360 -2.29 -5.91 19.49
C ARG A 360 -2.59 -5.10 20.75
N ALA A 361 -1.91 -3.96 20.96
CA ALA A 361 -2.18 -3.08 22.09
C ALA A 361 -3.64 -2.55 22.07
N GLU A 362 -4.14 -2.17 20.89
CA GLU A 362 -5.55 -1.79 20.74
C GLU A 362 -6.50 -2.95 21.03
N GLY A 363 -6.23 -4.15 20.50
CA GLY A 363 -7.05 -5.34 20.78
C GLY A 363 -7.06 -5.68 22.28
N ALA A 364 -5.91 -5.60 22.97
CA ALA A 364 -5.81 -5.81 24.40
C ALA A 364 -6.56 -4.72 25.21
N LEU A 365 -6.51 -3.45 24.77
CA LEU A 365 -7.31 -2.37 25.33
C LEU A 365 -8.82 -2.63 25.21
N ARG A 366 -9.24 -3.34 24.16
CA ARG A 366 -10.62 -3.80 23.95
C ARG A 366 -10.98 -5.06 24.76
N GLY A 367 -10.04 -5.60 25.54
CA GLY A 367 -10.23 -6.79 26.36
C GLY A 367 -10.10 -8.11 25.59
N TRP A 368 -9.40 -8.10 24.43
CA TRP A 368 -9.19 -9.30 23.59
C TRP A 368 -7.88 -10.02 23.94
N ALA A 369 -7.78 -11.30 23.59
CA ALA A 369 -6.61 -12.14 23.82
C ALA A 369 -5.50 -11.82 22.79
N MET A 370 -4.65 -10.83 23.09
CA MET A 370 -3.60 -10.33 22.19
C MET A 370 -2.19 -10.78 22.58
N SER A 371 -2.05 -11.84 23.38
CA SER A 371 -0.75 -12.35 23.88
C SER A 371 0.11 -11.26 24.55
N GLY A 372 -0.53 -10.40 25.34
CA GLY A 372 0.12 -9.35 26.12
C GLY A 372 -0.90 -8.38 26.71
N ASP A 373 -0.46 -7.61 27.71
CA ASP A 373 -1.20 -6.53 28.30
C ASP A 373 -1.13 -5.28 27.41
N ALA A 374 -2.18 -4.45 27.40
CA ALA A 374 -2.30 -3.29 26.51
C ALA A 374 -1.15 -2.29 26.71
N GLN A 375 -0.80 -1.98 27.97
CA GLN A 375 0.31 -1.07 28.28
C GLN A 375 1.65 -1.65 27.85
N GLN A 376 1.92 -2.91 28.18
CA GLN A 376 3.17 -3.58 27.81
C GLN A 376 3.35 -3.65 26.30
N LEU A 377 2.29 -3.97 25.56
CA LEU A 377 2.30 -3.98 24.10
C LEU A 377 2.52 -2.59 23.51
N TYR A 378 1.88 -1.56 24.08
CA TYR A 378 2.08 -0.17 23.68
C TYR A 378 3.54 0.28 23.85
N GLU A 379 4.14 0.04 25.02
CA GLU A 379 5.53 0.40 25.32
C GLU A 379 6.52 -0.42 24.46
N LYS A 380 6.23 -1.71 24.23
CA LYS A 380 7.00 -2.56 23.32
C LYS A 380 6.96 -2.03 21.88
N ALA A 381 5.79 -1.60 21.41
CA ALA A 381 5.65 -1.06 20.06
C ALA A 381 6.47 0.22 19.84
N ILE A 382 6.51 1.11 20.83
CA ILE A 382 7.41 2.29 20.82
C ILE A 382 8.87 1.83 20.76
N THR A 383 9.26 0.87 21.59
CA THR A 383 10.63 0.33 21.59
C THR A 383 11.04 -0.23 20.23
N LEU A 384 10.18 -1.05 19.63
CA LEU A 384 10.42 -1.61 18.28
C LEU A 384 10.58 -0.53 17.22
N SER A 385 9.78 0.54 17.29
CA SER A 385 9.93 1.67 16.37
C SER A 385 11.26 2.41 16.57
N PHE A 386 11.68 2.63 17.81
CA PHE A 386 12.98 3.25 18.11
C PHE A 386 14.15 2.41 17.60
N GLU A 387 14.12 1.10 17.84
CA GLU A 387 15.13 0.15 17.36
C GLU A 387 15.20 0.14 15.82
N GLN A 388 14.05 0.08 15.15
CA GLN A 388 13.96 0.10 13.68
C GLN A 388 14.68 1.32 13.08
N TRP A 389 14.58 2.48 13.73
CA TRP A 389 15.15 3.73 13.24
C TRP A 389 16.50 4.10 13.89
N GLY A 390 17.06 3.21 14.70
CA GLY A 390 18.32 3.46 15.39
C GLY A 390 18.26 4.65 16.35
N ALA A 391 17.09 4.91 16.92
CA ALA A 391 16.90 5.92 17.96
C ALA A 391 17.08 5.29 19.36
N SER A 392 17.52 6.07 20.33
CA SER A 392 17.72 5.63 21.71
C SER A 392 16.74 6.30 22.67
N GLY A 393 16.58 5.74 23.88
CA GLY A 393 15.78 6.37 24.94
C GLY A 393 14.30 6.00 24.95
N ALA A 394 13.88 4.93 24.27
CA ALA A 394 12.49 4.47 24.16
C ALA A 394 11.78 4.36 25.52
N SER A 395 12.45 3.78 26.54
CA SER A 395 11.84 3.60 27.88
C SER A 395 11.54 4.93 28.57
N GLY A 396 12.47 5.89 28.53
CA GLY A 396 12.22 7.24 29.09
C GLY A 396 11.16 8.01 28.30
N TYR A 397 11.12 7.83 26.99
CA TYR A 397 10.11 8.43 26.10
C TYR A 397 8.70 7.90 26.41
N SER A 398 8.53 6.57 26.46
CA SER A 398 7.22 5.95 26.69
C SER A 398 6.61 6.25 28.07
N GLN A 399 7.45 6.58 29.07
CA GLN A 399 7.03 6.93 30.42
C GLN A 399 6.81 8.44 30.65
N ASN A 400 6.93 9.26 29.60
CA ASN A 400 6.81 10.71 29.75
C ASN A 400 5.36 11.16 29.93
N LYS A 401 5.07 11.75 31.09
CA LYS A 401 3.72 12.20 31.53
C LYS A 401 3.41 13.67 31.23
N THR A 402 4.34 14.41 30.66
CA THR A 402 4.24 15.88 30.53
C THR A 402 4.31 16.38 29.10
N LEU A 403 5.07 15.70 28.23
CA LEU A 403 5.20 16.09 26.83
C LEU A 403 3.90 15.81 26.08
N VAL A 404 3.49 16.78 25.27
CA VAL A 404 2.29 16.76 24.44
C VAL A 404 2.64 17.22 23.01
N PRO A 405 1.79 16.96 22.01
CA PRO A 405 2.02 17.48 20.65
C PRO A 405 2.21 19.00 20.66
N GLY A 406 3.22 19.48 19.94
CA GLY A 406 3.55 20.90 19.87
C GLY A 406 2.53 21.71 19.04
N ALA A 407 2.42 23.00 19.34
CA ALA A 407 1.76 23.93 18.44
C ALA A 407 2.55 24.01 17.12
N TYR A 408 1.85 24.05 16.00
CA TYR A 408 2.49 24.28 14.71
C TYR A 408 2.97 25.73 14.60
N LYS A 409 4.26 25.90 14.38
CA LYS A 409 4.89 27.19 14.14
C LYS A 409 5.30 27.26 12.66
N ASP A 410 4.52 28.01 11.88
CA ASP A 410 4.91 28.30 10.51
C ASP A 410 6.10 29.26 10.50
N PRO A 411 7.25 28.93 9.90
CA PRO A 411 8.39 29.84 9.84
C PRO A 411 8.06 31.17 9.15
N ARG A 412 7.08 31.17 8.26
CA ARG A 412 6.57 32.36 7.57
C ARG A 412 5.51 33.12 8.38
N GLY A 413 5.05 32.55 9.49
CA GLY A 413 4.11 33.15 10.45
C GLY A 413 2.63 33.10 10.06
N THR A 414 2.29 32.81 8.80
CA THR A 414 0.92 32.96 8.26
C THR A 414 -0.01 31.85 8.71
N TYR A 415 0.49 30.61 8.84
CA TYR A 415 -0.33 29.41 9.00
C TYR A 415 -0.14 28.72 10.35
N SER A 416 0.49 29.37 11.31
CA SER A 416 0.67 28.86 12.66
C SER A 416 -0.67 28.48 13.29
N ALA A 417 -0.68 27.40 14.10
CA ALA A 417 -1.89 26.91 14.75
C ALA A 417 -1.56 26.23 16.08
N GLN A 418 -2.50 26.28 17.01
CA GLN A 418 -2.41 25.48 18.23
C GLN A 418 -2.51 23.98 17.93
N SER A 419 -1.87 23.16 18.75
CA SER A 419 -2.01 21.71 18.63
C SER A 419 -3.48 21.30 18.80
N PRO A 420 -4.01 20.41 17.93
CA PRO A 420 -5.37 19.89 18.09
C PRO A 420 -5.48 18.82 19.18
N SER A 421 -4.37 18.37 19.76
CA SER A 421 -4.31 17.35 20.81
C SER A 421 -3.42 17.80 21.96
N SER A 422 -3.76 17.34 23.16
CA SER A 422 -2.97 17.48 24.38
C SER A 422 -2.61 16.13 25.00
N ILE A 423 -2.68 15.06 24.20
CA ILE A 423 -2.42 13.71 24.69
C ILE A 423 -0.95 13.52 25.05
N THR A 424 -0.68 12.99 26.24
CA THR A 424 0.68 12.66 26.69
C THR A 424 1.13 11.31 26.16
N ILE A 425 2.44 11.01 26.21
CA ILE A 425 2.99 9.75 25.74
C ILE A 425 2.70 8.62 26.74
N ALA A 426 2.94 8.85 28.05
CA ALA A 426 2.83 7.80 29.04
C ALA A 426 1.43 7.21 29.11
N TRP A 427 1.38 5.87 29.21
CA TRP A 427 0.14 5.14 29.42
C TRP A 427 -0.59 5.66 30.66
N ASN A 428 -1.91 5.71 30.58
CA ASN A 428 -2.73 6.07 31.71
C ASN A 428 -3.37 4.81 32.30
N GLU A 429 -2.97 4.44 33.52
CA GLU A 429 -3.57 3.30 34.22
C GLU A 429 -5.06 3.54 34.43
N ASP A 430 -5.87 2.63 33.93
CA ASP A 430 -7.32 2.70 33.98
C ASP A 430 -7.90 1.32 34.20
N LYS A 431 -8.01 0.97 35.49
CA LYS A 431 -8.52 -0.36 35.89
C LYS A 431 -10.00 -0.55 35.58
N GLU A 432 -10.74 0.53 35.35
CA GLU A 432 -12.18 0.52 35.10
C GLU A 432 -12.54 0.82 33.64
N ASN A 433 -11.52 0.93 32.76
CA ASN A 433 -11.65 1.30 31.35
C ASN A 433 -12.42 2.62 31.09
N THR A 434 -12.37 3.54 32.04
CA THR A 434 -13.02 4.87 31.96
C THR A 434 -12.26 5.81 31.02
N ARG A 435 -11.01 5.47 30.68
CA ARG A 435 -10.10 6.25 29.83
C ARG A 435 -9.75 5.56 28.51
N PHE A 436 -10.66 4.71 28.05
CA PHE A 436 -10.47 3.96 26.79
C PHE A 436 -10.06 4.88 25.64
N GLU A 437 -10.79 5.97 25.40
CA GLU A 437 -10.53 6.91 24.31
C GLU A 437 -9.17 7.60 24.45
N GLU A 438 -8.74 7.96 25.65
CA GLU A 438 -7.42 8.55 25.88
C GLU A 438 -6.29 7.56 25.53
N ASN A 439 -6.41 6.31 25.96
CA ASN A 439 -5.41 5.30 25.66
C ASN A 439 -5.46 4.88 24.18
N LEU A 440 -6.63 4.89 23.56
CA LEU A 440 -6.75 4.69 22.11
C LEU A 440 -6.07 5.83 21.34
N GLU A 441 -6.26 7.10 21.76
CA GLU A 441 -5.56 8.25 21.16
C GLU A 441 -4.03 8.09 21.28
N ARG A 442 -3.50 7.62 22.43
CA ARG A 442 -2.07 7.33 22.62
C ARG A 442 -1.57 6.26 21.65
N ILE A 443 -2.27 5.13 21.61
CA ILE A 443 -1.91 4.00 20.73
C ILE A 443 -1.85 4.48 19.28
N ILE A 444 -2.92 5.12 18.80
CA ILE A 444 -3.02 5.51 17.38
C ILE A 444 -2.03 6.62 17.04
N THR A 445 -1.80 7.58 17.95
CA THR A 445 -0.80 8.64 17.75
C THR A 445 0.62 8.08 17.63
N GLN A 446 1.02 7.17 18.53
CA GLN A 446 2.34 6.57 18.48
C GLN A 446 2.48 5.58 17.31
N LYS A 447 1.40 4.84 16.98
CA LYS A 447 1.31 4.01 15.79
C LYS A 447 1.52 4.84 14.52
N TRP A 448 0.84 6.00 14.42
CA TRP A 448 0.98 6.91 13.29
C TRP A 448 2.42 7.41 13.11
N ILE A 449 3.10 7.81 14.19
CA ILE A 449 4.52 8.19 14.12
C ILE A 449 5.37 6.99 13.67
N ALA A 450 5.13 5.79 14.21
CA ALA A 450 5.91 4.59 13.91
C ALA A 450 5.71 4.07 12.47
N MET A 451 4.53 4.27 11.90
CA MET A 451 4.20 3.82 10.54
C MET A 451 4.74 4.73 9.43
N PHE A 452 5.36 5.86 9.75
CA PHE A 452 5.97 6.69 8.72
C PHE A 452 6.88 5.85 7.79
N PRO A 453 6.73 5.88 6.45
CA PRO A 453 5.92 6.80 5.64
C PRO A 453 4.61 6.21 5.06
N LEU A 454 3.98 5.21 5.66
CA LEU A 454 2.80 4.51 5.15
C LEU A 454 1.53 5.40 5.24
N GLY A 455 1.44 6.41 4.38
CA GLY A 455 0.42 7.45 4.46
C GLY A 455 -1.01 6.95 4.22
N ILE A 456 -1.22 5.99 3.32
CA ILE A 456 -2.56 5.39 3.10
C ILE A 456 -3.06 4.70 4.37
N GLU A 457 -2.20 3.94 5.07
CA GLU A 457 -2.57 3.28 6.31
C GLU A 457 -2.85 4.29 7.44
N ALA A 458 -2.02 5.34 7.54
CA ALA A 458 -2.22 6.44 8.47
C ALA A 458 -3.58 7.15 8.25
N TRP A 459 -3.96 7.39 7.00
CA TRP A 459 -5.26 7.95 6.65
C TRP A 459 -6.42 7.02 7.01
N CYS A 460 -6.26 5.72 6.81
CA CYS A 460 -7.23 4.72 7.23
C CYS A 460 -7.44 4.73 8.75
N GLU A 461 -6.38 4.78 9.53
CA GLU A 461 -6.47 4.83 11.00
C GLU A 461 -7.15 6.10 11.49
N HIS A 462 -6.81 7.26 10.90
CA HIS A 462 -7.49 8.52 11.21
C HIS A 462 -8.99 8.46 10.92
N ARG A 463 -9.39 7.94 9.74
CA ARG A 463 -10.81 7.79 9.40
C ARG A 463 -11.54 6.87 10.37
N ARG A 464 -10.90 5.74 10.73
CA ARG A 464 -11.48 4.72 11.61
C ARG A 464 -11.65 5.21 13.06
N THR A 465 -10.69 5.96 13.59
CA THR A 465 -10.60 6.28 15.02
C THR A 465 -10.79 7.75 15.35
N GLY A 466 -10.58 8.65 14.39
CA GLY A 466 -10.47 10.10 14.64
C GLY A 466 -9.09 10.51 15.14
N TYR A 467 -8.16 9.59 15.28
CA TYR A 467 -6.80 9.83 15.79
C TYR A 467 -5.72 9.52 14.76
N PRO A 468 -4.54 10.18 14.83
CA PRO A 468 -4.31 11.37 15.66
C PRO A 468 -5.19 12.54 15.22
N LYS A 469 -5.39 13.51 16.09
CA LYS A 469 -6.13 14.72 15.73
C LYS A 469 -5.28 15.57 14.80
N PHE A 470 -5.85 15.97 13.66
CA PHE A 470 -5.17 16.75 12.64
C PHE A 470 -5.66 18.20 12.60
N LEU A 471 -4.79 19.08 12.10
CA LEU A 471 -5.19 20.44 11.76
C LEU A 471 -6.14 20.41 10.55
N PRO A 472 -7.24 21.18 10.56
CA PRO A 472 -8.07 21.32 9.37
C PRO A 472 -7.28 21.97 8.24
N ILE A 473 -7.53 21.56 6.99
CA ILE A 473 -6.93 22.23 5.82
C ILE A 473 -7.47 23.66 5.68
N MET A 474 -6.67 24.53 5.06
CA MET A 474 -7.04 25.95 4.88
C MET A 474 -7.83 26.20 3.62
N ASP A 475 -7.46 25.55 2.50
CA ASP A 475 -8.14 25.65 1.20
C ASP A 475 -8.80 24.30 0.87
N ASN A 476 -10.12 24.26 1.00
CA ASN A 476 -10.91 23.09 0.66
C ASN A 476 -11.61 23.30 -0.68
N LYS A 477 -11.27 22.48 -1.66
CA LYS A 477 -11.91 22.41 -2.98
C LYS A 477 -12.66 21.09 -3.20
N GLY A 478 -12.68 20.22 -2.19
CA GLY A 478 -13.34 18.92 -2.25
C GLY A 478 -14.86 19.04 -2.28
N VAL A 479 -15.47 18.39 -3.27
CA VAL A 479 -16.94 18.39 -3.42
C VAL A 479 -17.57 17.66 -2.23
N GLY A 480 -18.61 18.27 -1.64
CA GLY A 480 -19.39 17.72 -0.54
C GLY A 480 -18.71 17.75 0.84
N ILE A 481 -17.41 18.08 0.91
CA ILE A 481 -16.66 18.09 2.18
C ILE A 481 -16.93 19.43 2.90
N THR A 482 -17.78 19.39 3.91
CA THR A 482 -18.13 20.55 4.73
C THR A 482 -17.50 20.54 6.12
N ASN A 483 -17.23 19.35 6.67
CA ASN A 483 -16.56 19.19 7.96
C ASN A 483 -15.05 18.99 7.75
N LEU A 484 -14.27 20.04 7.92
CA LEU A 484 -12.81 20.03 7.71
C LEU A 484 -12.04 19.27 8.80
N THR A 485 -12.66 19.05 9.97
CA THR A 485 -12.06 18.24 11.04
C THR A 485 -12.10 16.75 10.69
N LEU A 486 -13.18 16.30 10.08
CA LEU A 486 -13.27 14.94 9.52
C LEU A 486 -12.39 14.76 8.28
N GLY A 487 -12.23 15.81 7.51
CA GLY A 487 -11.49 15.79 6.26
C GLY A 487 -12.12 14.88 5.20
N ILE A 488 -11.31 14.44 4.26
CA ILE A 488 -11.73 13.56 3.17
C ILE A 488 -11.88 12.11 3.66
N ARG A 489 -12.99 11.47 3.29
CA ARG A 489 -13.35 10.11 3.75
C ARG A 489 -13.11 9.01 2.72
N ARG A 490 -13.06 9.36 1.44
CA ARG A 490 -12.74 8.45 0.32
C ARG A 490 -12.29 9.22 -0.92
N LEU A 491 -11.75 8.50 -1.89
CA LEU A 491 -11.51 9.01 -3.25
C LEU A 491 -12.75 8.79 -4.12
N SER A 492 -13.04 9.73 -5.01
CA SER A 492 -13.99 9.54 -6.11
C SER A 492 -13.40 8.58 -7.14
N TYR A 493 -14.24 7.86 -7.88
CA TYR A 493 -13.75 7.00 -8.94
C TYR A 493 -13.15 7.81 -10.09
N PRO A 494 -12.13 7.26 -10.80
CA PRO A 494 -11.57 7.91 -11.99
C PRO A 494 -12.63 8.13 -13.06
N ALA A 495 -12.55 9.23 -13.80
CA ALA A 495 -13.51 9.58 -14.85
C ALA A 495 -13.59 8.51 -15.95
N GLU A 496 -12.53 7.75 -16.20
CA GLU A 496 -12.55 6.66 -17.19
C GLU A 496 -13.50 5.51 -16.84
N GLU A 497 -13.74 5.24 -15.54
CA GLU A 497 -14.69 4.21 -15.12
C GLU A 497 -16.13 4.54 -15.59
N TYR A 498 -16.48 5.83 -15.57
CA TYR A 498 -17.77 6.28 -16.11
C TYR A 498 -17.87 6.19 -17.64
N GLN A 499 -16.73 6.18 -18.34
CA GLN A 499 -16.67 6.11 -19.80
C GLN A 499 -16.57 4.67 -20.31
N LEU A 500 -15.67 3.88 -19.69
CA LEU A 500 -15.31 2.55 -20.18
C LEU A 500 -16.08 1.41 -19.52
N ASN A 501 -16.64 1.65 -18.31
CA ASN A 501 -17.30 0.64 -17.48
C ASN A 501 -18.63 1.16 -16.91
N ALA A 502 -19.34 2.01 -17.64
CA ALA A 502 -20.49 2.79 -17.16
C ALA A 502 -21.58 1.95 -16.50
N GLU A 503 -21.95 0.78 -17.04
CA GLU A 503 -22.99 -0.09 -16.50
C GLU A 503 -22.60 -0.64 -15.12
N ASN A 504 -21.37 -1.16 -14.97
CA ASN A 504 -20.86 -1.67 -13.71
C ASN A 504 -20.64 -0.53 -12.70
N MET A 505 -20.24 0.66 -13.19
CA MET A 505 -20.08 1.86 -12.36
C MET A 505 -21.40 2.27 -11.71
N LEU A 506 -22.53 2.24 -12.44
CA LEU A 506 -23.87 2.46 -11.85
C LEU A 506 -24.21 1.42 -10.77
N GLY A 507 -23.72 0.19 -10.93
CA GLY A 507 -23.79 -0.86 -9.91
C GLY A 507 -23.00 -0.51 -8.65
N ALA A 508 -21.78 0.00 -8.81
CA ALA A 508 -20.90 0.44 -7.73
C ALA A 508 -21.53 1.59 -6.92
N LEU A 509 -22.08 2.60 -7.59
CA LEU A 509 -22.74 3.75 -6.94
C LEU A 509 -23.93 3.33 -6.06
N ARG A 510 -24.69 2.32 -6.47
CA ARG A 510 -25.79 1.78 -5.64
C ARG A 510 -25.28 1.06 -4.38
N LYS A 511 -24.07 0.53 -4.40
CA LYS A 511 -23.40 -0.13 -3.25
C LYS A 511 -22.63 0.86 -2.37
N LEU A 512 -22.36 2.05 -2.89
CA LEU A 512 -21.74 3.14 -2.16
C LEU A 512 -22.85 3.89 -1.40
N ASN A 513 -22.86 3.84 -0.11
CA ASN A 513 -23.90 4.47 0.72
C ASN A 513 -23.77 6.01 0.72
N GLY A 514 -23.93 6.64 -0.46
CA GLY A 514 -23.80 8.07 -0.67
C GLY A 514 -23.37 8.43 -2.09
N GLU A 515 -23.04 9.69 -2.31
CA GLU A 515 -22.55 10.21 -3.59
C GLU A 515 -21.10 9.82 -3.85
N ASP A 516 -20.66 9.81 -5.11
CA ASP A 516 -19.26 9.61 -5.47
C ASP A 516 -18.43 10.89 -5.22
N ASN A 517 -18.21 11.19 -3.96
CA ASN A 517 -17.38 12.33 -3.54
C ASN A 517 -16.58 12.02 -2.26
N GLY A 518 -15.70 12.94 -1.90
CA GLY A 518 -14.81 12.80 -0.76
C GLY A 518 -15.49 12.85 0.62
N ALA A 519 -16.76 13.23 0.73
CA ALA A 519 -17.50 13.29 1.99
C ALA A 519 -18.15 11.96 2.36
N THR A 520 -18.40 11.09 1.39
CA THR A 520 -19.08 9.80 1.60
C THR A 520 -18.18 8.86 2.41
N ARG A 521 -18.74 8.35 3.53
CA ARG A 521 -18.04 7.39 4.38
C ARG A 521 -18.05 6.01 3.76
N LEU A 522 -16.97 5.27 3.97
CA LEU A 522 -16.87 3.87 3.60
C LEU A 522 -17.65 2.98 4.57
N TRP A 523 -17.95 1.75 4.17
CA TRP A 523 -18.70 0.79 4.98
C TRP A 523 -18.11 0.58 6.39
N TRP A 524 -16.79 0.52 6.53
CA TRP A 524 -16.12 0.36 7.81
C TRP A 524 -15.93 1.69 8.59
N ASP A 525 -16.13 2.83 7.93
CA ASP A 525 -15.95 4.16 8.51
C ASP A 525 -17.22 4.62 9.26
N CYS A 526 -17.56 3.92 10.32
CA CYS A 526 -18.81 4.10 11.05
C CYS A 526 -18.63 4.28 12.57
N ASN A 527 -17.42 4.66 13.03
CA ASN A 527 -17.19 4.96 14.45
C ASN A 527 -18.11 6.09 14.94
N PRO A 528 -18.96 5.85 15.96
CA PRO A 528 -19.91 6.85 16.44
C PRO A 528 -19.23 8.07 17.12
N ASN A 529 -17.97 7.93 17.53
CA ASN A 529 -17.19 9.01 18.15
C ASN A 529 -16.54 9.94 17.12
N VAL A 530 -16.51 9.54 15.84
CA VAL A 530 -15.99 10.32 14.72
C VAL A 530 -17.15 11.02 14.01
N LYS A 531 -17.46 12.27 14.42
CA LYS A 531 -18.63 13.04 13.94
C LYS A 531 -18.22 14.33 13.25
#